data_8cceccb6813901c85cf4ad975057632a
#
_entry.id   8cceccb6813901c85cf4ad975057632a
#
_cell.length_a   1.000
_cell.length_b   1.000
_cell.length_c   1.000
_cell.angle_alpha   90.00
_cell.angle_beta   90.00
_cell.angle_gamma   90.00
#
_symmetry.space_group_name_H-M   'P 1'
#
loop_
_entity.id
_entity.type
_entity.pdbx_description
1 polymer ?
#
loop_
_entity_poly.entity_id
_entity_poly.type
_entity_poly.pdbx_seq_one_letter_code
_entity_poly.pdbx_strand_id
1 'polypeptide(L)'
;VENIATLKSSKFISEEDFKRDYKVYPQENDILMTRIGDVGTTNVVTDNGLKAYYVSLALLKYNSTDPYFLSNAIQSDYVQKGLANRTLKTAIPMKINKDEIGKVSVMLPLSATEQQQIGKYFRSLDHLITLHQRESTYFTGGFYAE
;
A
#
# COMPACT_ATOMS: atom_id res chain seq x y z
N VAL A 1 -9.43 6.56 0.64
CA VAL A 1 -7.96 6.54 0.83
C VAL A 1 -7.34 6.67 -0.56
N GLU A 2 -6.58 7.75 -0.81
CA GLU A 2 -5.87 7.92 -2.07
C GLU A 2 -4.84 6.80 -2.26
N ASN A 3 -4.78 6.25 -3.47
CA ASN A 3 -3.82 5.21 -3.80
C ASN A 3 -2.40 5.80 -3.85
N ILE A 4 -1.59 5.53 -2.83
CA ILE A 4 -0.22 6.05 -2.68
C ILE A 4 0.66 5.68 -3.89
N ALA A 5 0.40 4.54 -4.51
CA ALA A 5 1.19 4.04 -5.63
C ALA A 5 0.88 4.74 -6.97
N THR A 6 -0.24 5.45 -7.06
CA THR A 6 -0.68 6.15 -8.27
C THR A 6 -0.71 7.68 -8.13
N LEU A 7 -0.37 8.22 -6.96
CA LEU A 7 -0.28 9.67 -6.77
C LEU A 7 0.79 10.26 -7.69
N LYS A 8 0.41 11.28 -8.46
CA LYS A 8 1.37 12.09 -9.22
C LYS A 8 2.24 12.86 -8.23
N SER A 9 3.53 12.52 -8.17
CA SER A 9 4.48 13.26 -7.36
C SER A 9 4.87 14.57 -8.03
N SER A 10 4.97 15.64 -7.24
CA SER A 10 5.60 16.89 -7.65
C SER A 10 7.14 16.86 -7.51
N LYS A 11 7.69 15.78 -6.94
CA LYS A 11 9.12 15.61 -6.73
C LYS A 11 9.67 14.60 -7.72
N PHE A 12 10.77 14.98 -8.34
CA PHE A 12 11.49 14.15 -9.30
C PHE A 12 12.94 14.01 -8.85
N ILE A 13 13.56 12.90 -9.24
CA ILE A 13 15.00 12.69 -9.10
C ILE A 13 15.59 12.49 -10.50
N SER A 14 16.88 12.76 -10.68
CA SER A 14 17.56 12.51 -11.94
C SER A 14 17.62 10.99 -12.23
N GLU A 15 17.71 10.63 -13.50
CA GLU A 15 17.87 9.21 -13.88
C GLU A 15 19.19 8.64 -13.34
N GLU A 16 20.22 9.45 -13.24
CA GLU A 16 21.54 9.08 -12.71
C GLU A 16 21.43 8.74 -11.21
N ASP A 17 20.79 9.61 -10.40
CA ASP A 17 20.56 9.39 -8.98
C ASP A 17 19.66 8.18 -8.75
N PHE A 18 18.63 8.01 -9.59
CA PHE A 18 17.76 6.85 -9.50
C PHE A 18 18.56 5.55 -9.69
N LYS A 19 19.37 5.45 -10.75
CA LYS A 19 20.21 4.28 -11.02
C LYS A 19 21.23 4.00 -9.94
N ARG A 20 21.77 5.07 -9.31
CA ARG A 20 22.72 4.94 -8.20
C ARG A 20 22.06 4.41 -6.93
N ASP A 21 20.92 4.98 -6.53
CA ASP A 21 20.35 4.82 -5.19
C ASP A 21 19.25 3.76 -5.13
N TYR A 22 18.56 3.49 -6.24
CA TYR A 22 17.43 2.56 -6.30
C TYR A 22 17.77 1.29 -7.11
N LYS A 23 18.54 0.40 -6.50
CA LYS A 23 18.81 -0.94 -7.08
C LYS A 23 17.57 -1.83 -7.08
N VAL A 24 16.67 -1.62 -6.13
CA VAL A 24 15.38 -2.27 -6.01
C VAL A 24 14.32 -1.18 -5.90
N TYR A 25 13.35 -1.19 -6.78
CA TYR A 25 12.28 -0.21 -6.88
C TYR A 25 10.92 -0.88 -7.12
N PRO A 26 9.81 -0.17 -6.85
CA PRO A 26 8.47 -0.69 -7.04
C PRO A 26 8.18 -1.04 -8.50
N GLN A 27 7.60 -2.20 -8.71
CA GLN A 27 7.10 -2.69 -9.99
C GLN A 27 5.61 -3.05 -9.85
N GLU A 28 4.94 -3.24 -10.96
CA GLU A 28 3.54 -3.69 -10.96
C GLU A 28 3.38 -4.96 -10.11
N ASN A 29 2.32 -5.01 -9.32
CA ASN A 29 2.00 -6.04 -8.33
C ASN A 29 2.87 -6.08 -7.06
N ASP A 30 3.86 -5.22 -6.92
CA ASP A 30 4.50 -5.01 -5.61
C ASP A 30 3.53 -4.27 -4.66
N ILE A 31 3.80 -4.37 -3.36
CA ILE A 31 3.04 -3.65 -2.35
C ILE A 31 3.93 -2.61 -1.68
N LEU A 32 3.46 -1.37 -1.62
CA LEU A 32 4.03 -0.32 -0.78
C LEU A 32 3.26 -0.28 0.54
N MET A 33 3.98 -0.28 1.67
CA MET A 33 3.40 -0.20 3.00
C MET A 33 4.02 0.94 3.80
N THR A 34 3.19 1.74 4.46
CA THR A 34 3.68 2.78 5.38
C THR A 34 4.36 2.16 6.60
N ARG A 35 5.51 2.70 7.00
CA ARG A 35 6.31 2.22 8.14
C ARG A 35 6.74 3.30 9.14
N ILE A 36 6.44 4.56 8.86
CA ILE A 36 6.73 5.72 9.73
C ILE A 36 5.48 6.58 9.81
N GLY A 37 5.06 6.93 11.01
CA GLY A 37 3.81 7.64 11.29
C GLY A 37 2.64 6.67 11.34
N ASP A 38 1.82 6.66 10.33
CA ASP A 38 0.78 5.64 10.13
C ASP A 38 1.44 4.34 9.65
N VAL A 39 1.50 3.33 10.52
CA VAL A 39 2.17 2.06 10.24
C VAL A 39 1.17 1.02 9.77
N GLY A 40 1.43 0.41 8.60
CA GLY A 40 0.68 -0.76 8.14
C GLY A 40 -0.33 -0.49 7.04
N THR A 41 -0.54 0.76 6.60
CA THR A 41 -1.36 1.06 5.42
C THR A 41 -0.66 0.59 4.16
N THR A 42 -1.35 -0.20 3.33
CA THR A 42 -0.79 -0.81 2.12
C THR A 42 -1.48 -0.32 0.86
N ASN A 43 -0.73 -0.39 -0.23
CA ASN A 43 -1.25 -0.16 -1.57
C ASN A 43 -0.50 -1.00 -2.60
N VAL A 44 -1.24 -1.54 -3.58
CA VAL A 44 -0.66 -2.32 -4.68
C VAL A 44 -0.21 -1.38 -5.79
N VAL A 45 1.01 -1.56 -6.28
CA VAL A 45 1.55 -0.82 -7.42
C VAL A 45 0.89 -1.32 -8.71
N THR A 46 0.34 -0.40 -9.49
CA THR A 46 -0.51 -0.73 -10.66
C THR A 46 0.18 -0.54 -12.01
N ASP A 47 1.42 -0.09 -12.02
CA ASP A 47 2.18 0.11 -13.27
C ASP A 47 3.70 -0.10 -13.09
N ASN A 48 4.42 -0.32 -14.18
CA ASN A 48 5.86 -0.56 -14.22
C ASN A 48 6.71 0.71 -14.46
N GLY A 49 6.16 1.92 -14.24
CA GLY A 49 6.95 3.15 -14.34
C GLY A 49 8.07 3.20 -13.30
N LEU A 50 9.19 3.85 -13.65
CA LEU A 50 10.28 4.07 -12.70
C LEU A 50 9.81 4.96 -11.55
N LYS A 51 9.82 4.43 -10.35
CA LYS A 51 9.33 5.10 -9.13
C LYS A 51 10.38 5.03 -8.03
N ALA A 52 10.87 6.18 -7.61
CA ALA A 52 11.54 6.30 -6.32
C ALA A 52 10.48 6.28 -5.20
N TYR A 53 10.80 5.70 -4.06
CA TYR A 53 9.94 5.72 -2.90
C TYR A 53 10.68 6.20 -1.66
N TYR A 54 9.96 6.86 -0.77
CA TYR A 54 10.55 7.49 0.40
C TYR A 54 10.77 6.48 1.53
N VAL A 55 11.70 6.80 2.42
CA VAL A 55 12.10 5.97 3.57
C VAL A 55 10.93 5.62 4.52
N SER A 56 9.85 6.39 4.49
CA SER A 56 8.62 6.12 5.25
C SER A 56 7.81 4.95 4.71
N LEU A 57 8.18 4.41 3.55
CA LEU A 57 7.56 3.26 2.94
C LEU A 57 8.47 2.03 3.01
N ALA A 58 7.86 0.87 3.13
CA ALA A 58 8.48 -0.42 2.90
C ALA A 58 7.97 -0.99 1.58
N LEU A 59 8.86 -1.50 0.76
CA LEU A 59 8.54 -2.22 -0.47
C LEU A 59 8.46 -3.71 -0.16
N LEU A 60 7.32 -4.32 -0.41
CA LEU A 60 7.06 -5.75 -0.23
C LEU A 60 6.96 -6.41 -1.62
N LYS A 61 7.84 -7.36 -1.88
CA LYS A 61 7.90 -8.14 -3.12
C LYS A 61 7.61 -9.60 -2.82
N TYR A 62 6.46 -10.08 -3.28
CA TYR A 62 6.01 -11.46 -3.09
C TYR A 62 5.50 -12.04 -4.41
N ASN A 63 6.18 -13.04 -4.93
CA ASN A 63 5.87 -13.65 -6.23
C ASN A 63 4.90 -14.84 -6.14
N SER A 64 4.65 -15.35 -4.93
CA SER A 64 3.84 -16.55 -4.70
C SER A 64 2.45 -16.29 -4.13
N THR A 65 2.09 -15.02 -3.95
CA THR A 65 0.83 -14.60 -3.31
C THR A 65 0.16 -13.54 -4.17
N ASP A 66 -1.16 -13.60 -4.33
CA ASP A 66 -1.91 -12.56 -5.00
C ASP A 66 -1.73 -11.21 -4.27
N PRO A 67 -1.30 -10.13 -4.95
CA PRO A 67 -0.95 -8.86 -4.32
C PRO A 67 -2.14 -8.17 -3.67
N TYR A 68 -3.32 -8.27 -4.27
CA TYR A 68 -4.53 -7.65 -3.71
C TYR A 68 -5.03 -8.41 -2.50
N PHE A 69 -4.95 -9.76 -2.53
CA PHE A 69 -5.20 -10.57 -1.36
C PHE A 69 -4.24 -10.19 -0.21
N LEU A 70 -2.92 -10.17 -0.49
CA LEU A 70 -1.92 -9.89 0.53
C LEU A 70 -2.07 -8.48 1.12
N SER A 71 -2.33 -7.48 0.27
CA SER A 71 -2.59 -6.10 0.70
C SER A 71 -3.78 -6.05 1.68
N ASN A 72 -4.88 -6.72 1.37
CA ASN A 72 -6.05 -6.78 2.25
C ASN A 72 -5.80 -7.62 3.52
N ALA A 73 -5.08 -8.72 3.41
CA ALA A 73 -4.72 -9.54 4.57
C ALA A 73 -3.86 -8.74 5.57
N ILE A 74 -2.95 -7.89 5.08
CA ILE A 74 -2.17 -6.98 5.94
C ILE A 74 -3.08 -5.98 6.68
N GLN A 75 -4.18 -5.54 6.09
CA GLN A 75 -5.16 -4.65 6.73
C GLN A 75 -6.04 -5.36 7.78
N SER A 76 -6.00 -6.68 7.89
CA SER A 76 -6.77 -7.41 8.89
C SER A 76 -6.31 -7.07 10.32
N ASP A 77 -7.25 -7.10 11.27
CA ASP A 77 -6.98 -6.83 12.68
C ASP A 77 -5.84 -7.68 13.24
N TYR A 78 -5.74 -8.94 12.82
CA TYR A 78 -4.70 -9.85 13.28
C TYR A 78 -3.31 -9.36 12.87
N VAL A 79 -3.12 -9.00 11.60
CA VAL A 79 -1.82 -8.53 11.09
C VAL A 79 -1.52 -7.12 11.61
N GLN A 80 -2.50 -6.24 11.66
CA GLN A 80 -2.35 -4.89 12.21
C GLN A 80 -1.91 -4.91 13.69
N LYS A 81 -2.46 -5.80 14.50
CA LYS A 81 -1.99 -6.04 15.88
C LYS A 81 -0.56 -6.54 15.92
N GLY A 82 -0.19 -7.45 15.01
CA GLY A 82 1.19 -7.94 14.86
C GLY A 82 2.19 -6.83 14.54
N LEU A 83 1.84 -5.93 13.62
CA LEU A 83 2.63 -4.73 13.26
C LEU A 83 2.71 -3.75 14.44
N ALA A 84 1.60 -3.45 15.10
CA ALA A 84 1.53 -2.53 16.23
C ALA A 84 2.38 -2.98 17.42
N ASN A 85 2.45 -4.28 17.69
CA ASN A 85 3.26 -4.88 18.76
C ASN A 85 4.77 -4.76 18.48
N ARG A 86 5.18 -4.62 17.21
CA ARG A 86 6.57 -4.49 16.78
C ARG A 86 6.96 -3.05 16.45
N THR A 87 6.01 -2.14 16.51
CA THR A 87 6.21 -0.71 16.23
C THR A 87 6.85 -0.03 17.44
N LEU A 88 7.89 0.75 17.20
CA LEU A 88 8.57 1.59 18.18
C LEU A 88 7.70 2.81 18.49
N LYS A 89 6.85 2.70 19.51
CA LYS A 89 5.90 3.75 19.92
C LYS A 89 6.56 4.94 20.62
N THR A 90 7.79 4.77 21.12
CA THR A 90 8.57 5.83 21.75
C THR A 90 9.26 6.75 20.74
N ALA A 91 9.34 6.36 19.47
CA ALA A 91 9.84 7.22 18.41
C ALA A 91 8.76 8.24 17.99
N ILE A 92 9.18 9.47 17.66
CA ILE A 92 8.30 10.55 17.16
C ILE A 92 8.83 10.97 15.78
N PRO A 93 8.12 10.66 14.69
CA PRO A 93 6.92 9.80 14.61
C PRO A 93 7.24 8.32 14.92
N MET A 94 6.24 7.57 15.38
CA MET A 94 6.39 6.13 15.60
C MET A 94 6.80 5.41 14.31
N LYS A 95 7.53 4.30 14.44
CA LYS A 95 8.05 3.58 13.27
C LYS A 95 8.23 2.09 13.54
N ILE A 96 8.17 1.30 12.46
CA ILE A 96 8.56 -0.11 12.48
C ILE A 96 9.80 -0.32 11.60
N ASN A 97 10.74 -1.13 12.05
CA ASN A 97 11.91 -1.50 11.25
C ASN A 97 11.54 -2.57 10.22
N LYS A 98 12.23 -2.57 9.06
CA LYS A 98 11.95 -3.53 7.97
C LYS A 98 12.07 -4.98 8.44
N ASP A 99 13.08 -5.29 9.26
CA ASP A 99 13.28 -6.65 9.81
C ASP A 99 12.13 -7.08 10.73
N GLU A 100 11.51 -6.14 11.45
CA GLU A 100 10.35 -6.41 12.31
C GLU A 100 9.07 -6.64 11.47
N ILE A 101 8.92 -5.95 10.33
CA ILE A 101 7.85 -6.23 9.36
C ILE A 101 7.92 -7.68 8.89
N GLY A 102 9.11 -8.16 8.53
CA GLY A 102 9.34 -9.53 8.06
C GLY A 102 9.01 -10.64 9.08
N LYS A 103 8.86 -10.29 10.36
CA LYS A 103 8.50 -11.22 11.45
C LYS A 103 7.00 -11.30 11.72
N VAL A 104 6.18 -10.50 11.04
CA VAL A 104 4.72 -10.52 11.19
C VAL A 104 4.14 -11.65 10.36
N SER A 105 3.39 -12.53 11.02
CA SER A 105 2.75 -13.65 10.34
C SER A 105 1.48 -13.19 9.63
N VAL A 106 1.29 -13.67 8.41
CA VAL A 106 0.07 -13.51 7.62
C VAL A 106 -0.49 -14.90 7.31
N MET A 107 -1.77 -15.12 7.59
CA MET A 107 -2.43 -16.35 7.22
C MET A 107 -2.80 -16.32 5.73
N LEU A 108 -2.40 -17.35 5.00
CA LEU A 108 -2.64 -17.46 3.57
C LEU A 108 -3.52 -18.68 3.27
N PRO A 109 -4.54 -18.56 2.41
CA PRO A 109 -5.18 -19.72 1.82
C PRO A 109 -4.17 -20.57 1.05
N LEU A 110 -4.30 -21.89 1.11
CA LEU A 110 -3.42 -22.81 0.39
C LEU A 110 -3.64 -22.75 -1.12
N SER A 111 -4.83 -22.38 -1.55
CA SER A 111 -5.21 -22.28 -2.97
C SER A 111 -4.88 -20.89 -3.53
N ALA A 112 -4.03 -20.83 -4.55
CA ALA A 112 -3.78 -19.60 -5.30
C ALA A 112 -5.07 -19.04 -5.94
N THR A 113 -5.98 -19.91 -6.38
CA THR A 113 -7.29 -19.51 -6.94
C THR A 113 -8.14 -18.81 -5.88
N GLU A 114 -8.16 -19.31 -4.65
CA GLU A 114 -8.88 -18.67 -3.54
C GLU A 114 -8.30 -17.30 -3.21
N GLN A 115 -6.97 -17.18 -3.15
CA GLN A 115 -6.30 -15.87 -2.96
C GLN A 115 -6.72 -14.87 -4.04
N GLN A 116 -6.70 -15.27 -5.32
CA GLN A 116 -7.10 -14.43 -6.43
C GLN A 116 -8.58 -14.02 -6.36
N GLN A 117 -9.47 -14.93 -5.99
CA GLN A 117 -10.90 -14.63 -5.84
C GLN A 117 -11.14 -13.61 -4.73
N ILE A 118 -10.50 -13.80 -3.58
CA ILE A 118 -10.59 -12.85 -2.45
C ILE A 118 -10.01 -11.50 -2.84
N GLY A 119 -8.81 -11.47 -3.45
CA GLY A 119 -8.16 -10.24 -3.90
C GLY A 119 -9.02 -9.46 -4.91
N LYS A 120 -9.60 -10.16 -5.88
CA LYS A 120 -10.51 -9.57 -6.87
C LYS A 120 -11.78 -9.01 -6.24
N TYR A 121 -12.34 -9.69 -5.25
CA TYR A 121 -13.53 -9.24 -4.55
C TYR A 121 -13.28 -7.91 -3.82
N PHE A 122 -12.23 -7.81 -3.02
CA PHE A 122 -11.90 -6.58 -2.32
C PHE A 122 -11.52 -5.44 -3.27
N ARG A 123 -10.75 -5.72 -4.33
CA ARG A 123 -10.46 -4.72 -5.37
C ARG A 123 -11.73 -4.15 -6.01
N SER A 124 -12.74 -4.99 -6.23
CA SER A 124 -14.04 -4.54 -6.77
C SER A 124 -14.78 -3.66 -5.77
N LEU A 125 -14.75 -3.98 -4.48
CA LEU A 125 -15.33 -3.15 -3.42
C LEU A 125 -14.64 -1.78 -3.33
N ASP A 126 -13.31 -1.74 -3.34
CA ASP A 126 -12.55 -0.48 -3.30
C ASP A 126 -12.88 0.41 -4.50
N HIS A 127 -13.05 -0.20 -5.68
CA HIS A 127 -13.46 0.53 -6.87
C HIS A 127 -14.86 1.14 -6.71
N LEU A 128 -15.83 0.38 -6.21
CA LEU A 128 -17.19 0.85 -5.96
C LEU A 128 -17.23 1.97 -4.93
N ILE A 129 -16.48 1.84 -3.82
CA ILE A 129 -16.34 2.88 -2.80
C ILE A 129 -15.79 4.15 -3.41
N THR A 130 -14.73 4.05 -4.23
CA THR A 130 -14.10 5.19 -4.89
C THR A 130 -15.08 5.90 -5.85
N LEU A 131 -15.85 5.15 -6.62
CA LEU A 131 -16.87 5.72 -7.51
C LEU A 131 -17.94 6.46 -6.72
N HIS A 132 -18.47 5.85 -5.66
CA HIS A 132 -19.49 6.47 -4.83
C HIS A 132 -18.99 7.76 -4.14
N GLN A 133 -17.74 7.77 -3.65
CA GLN A 133 -17.13 8.97 -3.08
C GLN A 133 -17.01 10.10 -4.11
N ARG A 134 -16.65 9.81 -5.36
CA ARG A 134 -16.60 10.80 -6.44
C ARG A 134 -17.97 11.38 -6.75
N GLU A 135 -18.98 10.54 -6.89
CA GLU A 135 -20.36 11.00 -7.12
C GLU A 135 -20.85 11.92 -5.99
N SER A 136 -20.60 11.54 -4.74
CA SER A 136 -20.96 12.37 -3.58
C SER A 136 -20.29 13.75 -3.61
N THR A 137 -19.04 13.83 -4.07
CA THR A 137 -18.31 15.10 -4.18
C THR A 137 -18.90 16.01 -5.27
N TYR A 138 -19.38 15.46 -6.38
CA TYR A 138 -20.05 16.23 -7.42
C TYR A 138 -21.40 16.81 -6.94
N PHE A 139 -22.16 16.07 -6.14
CA PHE A 139 -23.44 16.54 -5.60
C PHE A 139 -23.30 17.66 -4.58
N THR A 140 -22.25 17.64 -3.76
CA THR A 140 -22.00 18.68 -2.73
C THR A 140 -21.36 19.93 -3.32
N GLY A 141 -20.64 19.85 -4.44
CA GLY A 141 -20.03 20.99 -5.14
C GLY A 141 -21.00 21.84 -5.98
N GLY A 142 -22.18 21.32 -6.30
CA GLY A 142 -23.16 21.98 -7.14
C GLY A 142 -24.14 22.94 -6.43
N PHE A 143 -24.08 23.07 -5.10
CA PHE A 143 -25.02 23.90 -4.32
C PHE A 143 -24.45 25.23 -3.82
N TYR A 144 -23.24 25.64 -4.23
CA TYR A 144 -22.64 26.93 -3.88
C TYR A 144 -22.26 27.72 -5.13
N ALA A 145 -23.22 27.92 -6.04
CA ALA A 145 -23.11 28.88 -7.13
C ALA A 145 -24.42 29.68 -7.22
N GLU A 146 -24.61 30.62 -6.29
CA GLU A 146 -25.42 31.85 -6.44
C GLU A 146 -24.81 32.97 -5.59
#